data_acc0f85f44a5b34957bb37f6f09fcd67
#
_entry.id   acc0f85f44a5b34957bb37f6f09fcd67
#
_cell.length_a   1.000
_cell.length_b   1.000
_cell.length_c   1.000
_cell.angle_alpha   90.00
_cell.angle_beta   90.00
_cell.angle_gamma   90.00
#
_symmetry.space_group_name_H-M   'P 1'
#
loop_
_entity.id
_entity.type
_entity.pdbx_description
1 polymer ?
#
loop_
_entity_poly.entity_id
_entity_poly.type
_entity_poly.pdbx_seq_one_letter_code
_entity_poly.pdbx_strand_id
1 'polypeptide(L)'
;MKKILSVCVCALLAFTLSAQENPEKKPKKKTAQVPANRANDHFVVQLGYTNWSGIPDSITKSGLSKSINAYFMLDYPFKTNPKLSIGIGLGIGSDHITFTKTYVGIKDLTPTFQFTNQSDTNHFKKTKLATSYLEAPIELRFTSDPSTGKGFKAALGVKVGTLINAHTRNTKFQNKAGTSINEFVMKESSKRFFNKTRISATARFGIGHISLYGAYQFTALLKDGSGPEVRPYSIGISLSGL
;
A
#
# COMPACT_ATOMS: atom_id res chain seq x y z
N MET A 1 -19.06 15.48 -0.71
CA MET A 1 -17.61 15.76 -0.77
C MET A 1 -17.22 17.13 -0.19
N LYS A 2 -17.93 18.24 -0.47
CA LYS A 2 -17.60 19.58 0.10
C LYS A 2 -17.70 19.67 1.64
N LYS A 3 -18.63 18.91 2.27
CA LYS A 3 -18.80 18.92 3.75
C LYS A 3 -17.69 18.19 4.54
N ILE A 4 -17.06 17.18 3.95
CA ILE A 4 -15.96 16.43 4.59
C ILE A 4 -14.66 17.23 4.56
N LEU A 5 -14.42 17.99 3.47
CA LEU A 5 -13.25 18.87 3.35
C LEU A 5 -13.30 20.00 4.38
N SER A 6 -14.50 20.54 4.66
CA SER A 6 -14.70 21.61 5.66
C SER A 6 -14.41 21.14 7.08
N VAL A 7 -14.75 19.90 7.44
CA VAL A 7 -14.47 19.33 8.79
C VAL A 7 -12.98 19.09 9.01
N CYS A 8 -12.24 18.64 7.97
CA CYS A 8 -10.78 18.46 8.06
C CYS A 8 -10.04 19.79 8.21
N VAL A 9 -10.49 20.85 7.55
CA VAL A 9 -9.88 22.20 7.67
C VAL A 9 -10.16 22.81 9.06
N CYS A 10 -11.36 22.61 9.62
CA CYS A 10 -11.68 23.08 10.99
C CYS A 10 -10.89 22.32 12.06
N ALA A 11 -10.61 21.03 11.89
CA ALA A 11 -9.78 20.25 12.83
C ALA A 11 -8.32 20.73 12.83
N LEU A 12 -7.78 21.16 11.70
CA LEU A 12 -6.41 21.72 11.61
C LEU A 12 -6.29 23.11 12.25
N LEU A 13 -7.34 23.92 12.23
CA LEU A 13 -7.36 25.27 12.85
C LEU A 13 -7.56 25.24 14.37
N ALA A 14 -8.14 24.19 14.93
CA ALA A 14 -8.33 24.05 16.38
C ALA A 14 -7.01 23.82 17.15
N PHE A 15 -5.94 23.39 16.48
CA PHE A 15 -4.63 23.20 17.13
C PHE A 15 -3.79 24.48 17.29
N THR A 16 -4.20 25.60 16.71
CA THR A 16 -3.43 26.87 16.77
C THR A 16 -3.86 27.82 17.89
N LEU A 17 -4.96 27.54 18.60
CA LEU A 17 -5.54 28.47 19.60
C LEU A 17 -5.13 28.22 21.06
N SER A 18 -4.25 27.25 21.34
CA SER A 18 -3.80 26.95 22.72
C SER A 18 -2.44 27.51 23.10
N ALA A 19 -1.94 28.53 22.41
CA ALA A 19 -0.59 29.07 22.60
C ALA A 19 -0.53 30.43 23.28
N GLN A 20 -1.49 30.77 24.15
CA GLN A 20 -1.37 31.96 25.01
C GLN A 20 -1.81 31.64 26.42
N GLU A 21 -0.90 31.13 27.24
CA GLU A 21 -0.97 31.21 28.70
C GLU A 21 0.35 31.71 29.27
N ASN A 22 0.19 32.66 30.18
CA ASN A 22 1.15 33.48 30.93
C ASN A 22 2.22 32.66 31.69
N PRO A 23 3.47 33.15 31.84
CA PRO A 23 4.56 32.37 32.43
C PRO A 23 4.55 32.42 33.96
N GLU A 24 3.79 31.59 34.63
CA GLU A 24 4.11 31.19 35.98
C GLU A 24 5.21 30.15 35.98
N LYS A 25 6.30 30.43 36.73
CA LYS A 25 7.46 29.53 36.89
C LYS A 25 7.06 28.23 37.58
N LYS A 26 6.62 27.23 36.82
CA LYS A 26 6.53 25.84 37.27
C LYS A 26 7.90 25.15 37.14
N PRO A 27 8.27 24.22 38.07
CA PRO A 27 9.57 23.55 38.04
C PRO A 27 9.79 22.87 36.69
N LYS A 28 10.93 23.13 36.06
CA LYS A 28 11.33 22.56 34.75
C LYS A 28 11.26 21.04 34.83
N LYS A 29 10.16 20.43 34.36
CA LYS A 29 10.19 19.01 33.99
C LYS A 29 11.37 18.83 33.02
N LYS A 30 12.30 17.92 33.35
CA LYS A 30 13.40 17.55 32.47
C LYS A 30 12.78 17.14 31.13
N THR A 31 12.80 18.01 30.16
CA THR A 31 12.41 17.71 28.78
C THR A 31 13.36 16.62 28.32
N ALA A 32 12.86 15.43 28.03
CA ALA A 32 13.69 14.37 27.52
C ALA A 32 14.38 14.90 26.25
N GLN A 33 15.69 15.06 26.31
CA GLN A 33 16.46 15.51 25.14
C GLN A 33 16.26 14.45 24.06
N VAL A 34 15.74 14.87 22.91
CA VAL A 34 15.70 14.00 21.72
C VAL A 34 17.16 13.64 21.41
N PRO A 35 17.57 12.37 21.45
CA PRO A 35 18.94 12.01 21.18
C PRO A 35 19.36 12.56 19.83
N ALA A 36 20.47 13.30 19.76
CA ALA A 36 21.03 13.83 18.51
C ALA A 36 21.39 12.72 17.50
N ASN A 37 21.48 11.49 17.99
CA ASN A 37 21.85 10.27 17.23
C ASN A 37 20.69 9.26 17.22
N ARG A 38 19.47 9.67 16.84
CA ARG A 38 18.37 8.74 16.64
C ARG A 38 18.60 7.95 15.35
N ALA A 39 18.45 6.62 15.43
CA ALA A 39 18.46 5.77 14.25
C ALA A 39 17.30 6.15 13.32
N ASN A 40 17.61 6.60 12.12
CA ASN A 40 16.64 7.10 11.15
C ASN A 40 16.19 5.97 10.23
N ASP A 41 14.89 5.66 10.26
CA ASP A 41 14.25 4.74 9.31
C ASP A 41 13.76 5.50 8.06
N HIS A 42 14.68 6.14 7.31
CA HIS A 42 14.31 6.95 6.17
C HIS A 42 13.85 6.11 4.97
N PHE A 43 14.47 4.99 4.72
CA PHE A 43 14.07 4.09 3.64
C PHE A 43 13.33 2.89 4.20
N VAL A 44 12.17 2.61 3.61
CA VAL A 44 11.33 1.46 3.94
C VAL A 44 11.04 0.71 2.65
N VAL A 45 11.49 -0.53 2.56
CA VAL A 45 11.20 -1.45 1.46
C VAL A 45 10.33 -2.58 1.99
N GLN A 46 9.23 -2.88 1.31
CA GLN A 46 8.30 -3.92 1.70
C GLN A 46 8.13 -4.92 0.56
N LEU A 47 8.25 -6.20 0.87
CA LEU A 47 8.03 -7.30 -0.04
C LEU A 47 7.01 -8.25 0.58
N GLY A 48 5.94 -8.55 -0.14
CA GLY A 48 4.88 -9.38 0.42
C GLY A 48 4.05 -10.12 -0.60
N TYR A 49 3.15 -10.91 -0.07
CA TYR A 49 2.04 -11.51 -0.76
C TYR A 49 0.87 -10.54 -0.78
N THR A 50 0.21 -10.39 -1.92
CA THR A 50 -1.02 -9.60 -2.05
C THR A 50 -2.16 -10.47 -2.53
N ASN A 51 -3.37 -10.13 -2.10
CA ASN A 51 -4.57 -10.80 -2.54
C ASN A 51 -5.75 -9.80 -2.49
N TRP A 52 -6.91 -10.20 -2.99
CA TRP A 52 -8.13 -9.40 -3.01
C TRP A 52 -9.20 -10.04 -2.14
N SER A 53 -9.88 -9.27 -1.33
CA SER A 53 -11.16 -9.62 -0.72
C SER A 53 -12.30 -9.23 -1.66
N GLY A 54 -13.43 -9.94 -1.60
CA GLY A 54 -14.61 -9.67 -2.43
C GLY A 54 -14.50 -10.18 -3.88
N ILE A 55 -13.60 -11.12 -4.15
CA ILE A 55 -13.51 -11.76 -5.48
C ILE A 55 -14.68 -12.73 -5.66
N PRO A 56 -15.41 -12.66 -6.81
CA PRO A 56 -16.34 -13.70 -7.21
C PRO A 56 -15.68 -15.06 -7.42
N ASP A 57 -16.37 -16.14 -7.06
CA ASP A 57 -15.87 -17.53 -7.18
C ASP A 57 -15.54 -17.93 -8.63
N SER A 58 -16.14 -17.23 -9.60
CA SER A 58 -15.88 -17.41 -11.04
C SER A 58 -14.47 -17.01 -11.48
N ILE A 59 -13.73 -16.26 -10.65
CA ILE A 59 -12.39 -15.76 -10.99
C ILE A 59 -11.33 -16.63 -10.32
N THR A 60 -10.66 -17.47 -11.09
CA THR A 60 -9.60 -18.34 -10.60
C THR A 60 -8.26 -17.58 -10.53
N LYS A 61 -7.83 -17.28 -9.32
CA LYS A 61 -6.46 -16.81 -9.06
C LYS A 61 -5.53 -18.02 -8.96
N SER A 62 -4.34 -17.88 -9.48
CA SER A 62 -3.34 -18.92 -9.41
C SER A 62 -1.94 -18.32 -9.32
N GLY A 63 -1.08 -19.01 -8.58
CA GLY A 63 0.30 -18.61 -8.43
C GLY A 63 0.52 -17.52 -7.37
N LEU A 64 1.78 -17.13 -7.22
CA LEU A 64 2.23 -16.18 -6.21
C LEU A 64 1.96 -14.74 -6.68
N SER A 65 0.95 -14.11 -6.09
CA SER A 65 0.70 -12.67 -6.21
C SER A 65 1.63 -11.91 -5.26
N LYS A 66 2.20 -10.78 -5.73
CA LYS A 66 3.28 -10.09 -5.01
C LYS A 66 2.93 -8.62 -4.81
N SER A 67 3.32 -8.09 -3.66
CA SER A 67 3.33 -6.66 -3.34
C SER A 67 4.77 -6.20 -3.15
N ILE A 68 5.13 -5.09 -3.77
CA ILE A 68 6.45 -4.46 -3.65
C ILE A 68 6.22 -2.98 -3.40
N ASN A 69 6.71 -2.48 -2.27
CA ASN A 69 6.58 -1.07 -1.93
C ASN A 69 7.93 -0.51 -1.52
N ALA A 70 8.18 0.74 -1.87
CA ALA A 70 9.37 1.48 -1.48
C ALA A 70 8.98 2.90 -1.10
N TYR A 71 9.38 3.33 0.10
CA TYR A 71 9.04 4.66 0.64
C TYR A 71 10.28 5.35 1.18
N PHE A 72 10.33 6.66 0.98
CA PHE A 72 11.18 7.55 1.75
C PHE A 72 10.33 8.17 2.86
N MET A 73 10.80 8.05 4.12
CA MET A 73 10.06 8.43 5.32
C MET A 73 10.86 9.43 6.14
N LEU A 74 10.18 10.44 6.64
CA LEU A 74 10.69 11.37 7.64
C LEU A 74 10.07 11.01 9.00
N ASP A 75 10.88 10.99 10.05
CA ASP A 75 10.47 10.59 11.39
C ASP A 75 10.52 11.77 12.35
N TYR A 76 9.38 12.10 12.96
CA TYR A 76 9.21 13.22 13.89
C TYR A 76 8.91 12.70 15.29
N PRO A 77 9.93 12.58 16.19
CA PRO A 77 9.75 12.08 17.55
C PRO A 77 9.00 13.08 18.43
N PHE A 78 8.19 12.56 19.33
CA PHE A 78 7.54 13.39 20.36
C PHE A 78 8.54 13.86 21.41
N LYS A 79 8.53 15.15 21.73
CA LYS A 79 9.42 15.75 22.74
C LYS A 79 9.20 15.18 24.14
N THR A 80 7.97 14.75 24.47
CA THR A 80 7.61 14.18 25.77
C THR A 80 7.99 12.71 25.91
N ASN A 81 7.99 11.95 24.80
CA ASN A 81 8.36 10.54 24.78
C ASN A 81 9.06 10.20 23.46
N PRO A 82 10.41 10.18 23.46
CA PRO A 82 11.17 9.91 22.24
C PRO A 82 11.00 8.49 21.69
N LYS A 83 10.37 7.57 22.43
CA LYS A 83 10.01 6.24 21.93
C LYS A 83 8.86 6.28 20.93
N LEU A 84 8.05 7.33 20.96
CA LEU A 84 6.96 7.56 20.02
C LEU A 84 7.35 8.60 18.98
N SER A 85 6.92 8.39 17.75
CA SER A 85 7.13 9.35 16.64
C SER A 85 6.01 9.28 15.62
N ILE A 86 5.92 10.31 14.80
CA ILE A 86 5.08 10.32 13.58
C ILE A 86 6.02 10.18 12.39
N GLY A 87 5.79 9.15 11.59
CA GLY A 87 6.45 8.98 10.30
C GLY A 87 5.56 9.49 9.17
N ILE A 88 6.11 10.34 8.31
CA ILE A 88 5.44 10.84 7.10
C ILE A 88 6.35 10.57 5.93
N GLY A 89 5.81 10.07 4.82
CA GLY A 89 6.64 9.72 3.67
C GLY A 89 5.98 9.85 2.32
N LEU A 90 6.77 9.51 1.32
CA LEU A 90 6.35 9.42 -0.07
C LEU A 90 7.02 8.21 -0.70
N GLY A 91 6.31 7.51 -1.60
CA GLY A 91 6.89 6.36 -2.26
C GLY A 91 5.96 5.72 -3.29
N ILE A 92 6.35 4.54 -3.73
CA ILE A 92 5.62 3.78 -4.75
C ILE A 92 5.23 2.42 -4.17
N GLY A 93 3.95 2.08 -4.30
CA GLY A 93 3.41 0.76 -4.03
C GLY A 93 2.96 0.09 -5.32
N SER A 94 3.33 -1.17 -5.52
CA SER A 94 2.94 -1.94 -6.70
C SER A 94 2.45 -3.33 -6.30
N ASP A 95 1.22 -3.65 -6.70
CA ASP A 95 0.58 -4.95 -6.47
C ASP A 95 0.43 -5.71 -7.78
N HIS A 96 0.82 -6.97 -7.78
CA HIS A 96 0.80 -7.87 -8.92
C HIS A 96 -0.04 -9.10 -8.60
N ILE A 97 -1.23 -9.20 -9.17
CA ILE A 97 -2.10 -10.38 -9.07
C ILE A 97 -1.90 -11.27 -10.27
N THR A 98 -1.77 -12.57 -10.04
CA THR A 98 -1.57 -13.58 -11.07
C THR A 98 -2.83 -14.42 -11.26
N PHE A 99 -3.24 -14.56 -12.51
CA PHE A 99 -4.35 -15.40 -12.95
C PHE A 99 -3.85 -16.50 -13.87
N THR A 100 -4.54 -17.63 -13.84
CA THR A 100 -4.31 -18.76 -14.76
C THR A 100 -5.61 -19.06 -15.48
N LYS A 101 -5.54 -19.34 -16.79
CA LYS A 101 -6.72 -19.64 -17.62
C LYS A 101 -7.81 -18.55 -17.56
N THR A 102 -7.44 -17.32 -17.25
CA THR A 102 -8.36 -16.19 -17.16
C THR A 102 -7.85 -15.05 -18.03
N TYR A 103 -8.68 -14.62 -18.95
CA TYR A 103 -8.46 -13.38 -19.69
C TYR A 103 -8.87 -12.18 -18.84
N VAL A 104 -8.06 -11.13 -18.89
CA VAL A 104 -8.28 -9.88 -18.17
C VAL A 104 -8.31 -8.73 -19.16
N GLY A 105 -9.51 -8.26 -19.48
CA GLY A 105 -9.80 -7.29 -20.53
C GLY A 105 -9.54 -5.85 -20.16
N ILE A 106 -8.27 -5.48 -19.91
CA ILE A 106 -7.93 -4.12 -19.45
C ILE A 106 -8.16 -3.03 -20.50
N LYS A 107 -8.12 -3.39 -21.78
CA LYS A 107 -8.34 -2.50 -22.94
C LYS A 107 -9.68 -2.70 -23.62
N ASP A 108 -10.47 -3.66 -23.17
CA ASP A 108 -11.75 -3.95 -23.79
C ASP A 108 -12.66 -2.70 -23.79
N LEU A 109 -13.37 -2.49 -24.88
CA LEU A 109 -14.32 -1.39 -25.04
C LEU A 109 -15.67 -1.65 -24.34
N THR A 110 -15.74 -2.70 -23.52
CA THR A 110 -16.90 -3.05 -22.71
C THR A 110 -17.16 -2.02 -21.60
N PRO A 111 -18.40 -1.88 -21.12
CA PRO A 111 -18.73 -1.00 -19.98
C PRO A 111 -18.04 -1.44 -18.68
N THR A 112 -17.85 -2.76 -18.52
CA THR A 112 -17.28 -3.36 -17.30
C THR A 112 -15.98 -4.07 -17.57
N PHE A 113 -15.13 -4.13 -16.55
CA PHE A 113 -13.85 -4.85 -16.57
C PHE A 113 -14.08 -6.35 -16.60
N GLN A 114 -13.64 -6.99 -17.67
CA GLN A 114 -13.95 -8.39 -17.94
C GLN A 114 -12.90 -9.33 -17.37
N PHE A 115 -13.39 -10.37 -16.69
CA PHE A 115 -12.63 -11.55 -16.31
C PHE A 115 -13.30 -12.75 -16.96
N THR A 116 -12.68 -13.29 -18.01
CA THR A 116 -13.28 -14.41 -18.77
C THR A 116 -12.49 -15.68 -18.50
N ASN A 117 -13.18 -16.71 -18.01
CA ASN A 117 -12.58 -18.04 -17.88
C ASN A 117 -12.32 -18.64 -19.25
N GLN A 118 -11.08 -19.01 -19.53
CA GLN A 118 -10.64 -19.60 -20.79
C GLN A 118 -10.10 -21.02 -20.60
N SER A 119 -10.61 -21.76 -19.59
CA SER A 119 -10.17 -23.13 -19.31
C SER A 119 -10.38 -24.07 -20.48
N ASP A 120 -11.42 -23.84 -21.26
CA ASP A 120 -11.86 -24.71 -22.36
C ASP A 120 -11.42 -24.24 -23.76
N THR A 121 -10.65 -23.16 -23.81
CA THR A 121 -10.16 -22.56 -25.06
C THR A 121 -8.65 -22.34 -25.00
N ASN A 122 -8.08 -21.80 -26.08
CA ASN A 122 -6.71 -21.32 -26.07
C ASN A 122 -6.59 -20.14 -25.10
N HIS A 123 -5.53 -20.14 -24.28
CA HIS A 123 -5.34 -19.16 -23.21
C HIS A 123 -3.86 -18.87 -22.94
N PHE A 124 -3.60 -17.79 -22.22
CA PHE A 124 -2.25 -17.54 -21.72
C PHE A 124 -1.96 -18.39 -20.48
N LYS A 125 -0.78 -18.99 -20.41
CA LYS A 125 -0.31 -19.74 -19.24
C LYS A 125 -0.36 -18.90 -17.97
N LYS A 126 0.00 -17.61 -18.07
CA LYS A 126 -0.05 -16.64 -16.98
C LYS A 126 -0.52 -15.29 -17.49
N THR A 127 -1.53 -14.74 -16.82
CA THR A 127 -1.95 -13.36 -16.93
C THR A 127 -1.67 -12.67 -15.59
N LYS A 128 -0.85 -11.61 -15.62
CA LYS A 128 -0.59 -10.78 -14.44
C LYS A 128 -1.26 -9.44 -14.61
N LEU A 129 -2.03 -9.03 -13.62
CA LEU A 129 -2.53 -7.66 -13.50
C LEU A 129 -1.67 -6.94 -12.48
N ALA A 130 -1.02 -5.86 -12.90
CA ALA A 130 -0.21 -5.01 -12.04
C ALA A 130 -0.85 -3.62 -11.92
N THR A 131 -0.92 -3.13 -10.68
CA THR A 131 -1.33 -1.75 -10.38
C THR A 131 -0.26 -1.07 -9.57
N SER A 132 0.14 0.15 -9.95
CA SER A 132 1.16 0.92 -9.25
C SER A 132 0.60 2.28 -8.84
N TYR A 133 0.87 2.66 -7.60
CA TYR A 133 0.40 3.90 -6.97
C TYR A 133 1.58 4.71 -6.45
N LEU A 134 1.52 6.03 -6.63
CA LEU A 134 2.30 6.96 -5.84
C LEU A 134 1.57 7.14 -4.51
N GLU A 135 2.23 6.88 -3.39
CA GLU A 135 1.60 6.79 -2.07
C GLU A 135 2.30 7.71 -1.06
N ALA A 136 1.50 8.31 -0.19
CA ALA A 136 1.95 9.09 0.96
C ALA A 136 1.50 8.38 2.25
N PRO A 137 2.37 7.60 2.91
CA PRO A 137 2.10 7.00 4.20
C PRO A 137 2.25 8.01 5.34
N ILE A 138 1.37 7.87 6.34
CA ILE A 138 1.45 8.54 7.65
C ILE A 138 1.33 7.46 8.71
N GLU A 139 2.31 7.34 9.60
CA GLU A 139 2.41 6.28 10.59
C GLU A 139 2.66 6.83 12.00
N LEU A 140 1.95 6.33 12.99
CA LEU A 140 2.36 6.43 14.39
C LEU A 140 3.31 5.28 14.68
N ARG A 141 4.52 5.60 15.13
CA ARG A 141 5.62 4.66 15.35
C ARG A 141 5.99 4.57 16.81
N PHE A 142 6.26 3.36 17.26
CA PHE A 142 6.87 3.07 18.55
C PHE A 142 8.20 2.37 18.32
N THR A 143 9.24 2.82 19.04
CA THR A 143 10.56 2.19 19.04
C THR A 143 11.03 2.06 20.49
N SER A 144 11.31 0.85 20.96
CA SER A 144 11.73 0.62 22.36
C SER A 144 13.09 1.23 22.67
N ASP A 145 14.01 1.24 21.69
CA ASP A 145 15.30 1.88 21.76
C ASP A 145 15.51 2.86 20.59
N PRO A 146 15.19 4.15 20.79
CA PRO A 146 15.32 5.17 19.76
C PRO A 146 16.75 5.51 19.37
N SER A 147 17.73 5.25 20.25
CA SER A 147 19.13 5.63 20.05
C SER A 147 19.84 4.68 19.09
N THR A 148 19.67 3.38 19.26
CA THR A 148 20.32 2.37 18.42
C THR A 148 19.42 1.87 17.29
N GLY A 149 18.10 2.00 17.42
CA GLY A 149 17.12 1.45 16.47
C GLY A 149 17.05 -0.08 16.43
N LYS A 150 17.78 -0.78 17.32
CA LYS A 150 17.86 -2.26 17.34
C LYS A 150 16.73 -2.93 18.11
N GLY A 151 15.98 -2.16 18.91
CA GLY A 151 14.90 -2.69 19.74
C GLY A 151 13.65 -3.07 18.96
N PHE A 152 12.60 -3.43 19.73
CA PHE A 152 11.26 -3.68 19.20
C PHE A 152 10.70 -2.42 18.55
N LYS A 153 10.10 -2.58 17.39
CA LYS A 153 9.43 -1.53 16.61
C LYS A 153 8.00 -1.93 16.27
N ALA A 154 7.08 -1.00 16.40
CA ALA A 154 5.71 -1.12 15.93
C ALA A 154 5.29 0.16 15.23
N ALA A 155 4.47 0.05 14.20
CA ALA A 155 3.90 1.19 13.53
C ALA A 155 2.47 0.88 13.09
N LEU A 156 1.58 1.85 13.25
CA LEU A 156 0.22 1.83 12.73
C LEU A 156 0.00 3.09 11.91
N GLY A 157 -0.62 2.97 10.77
CA GLY A 157 -0.78 4.12 9.90
C GLY A 157 -1.82 3.96 8.80
N VAL A 158 -1.91 5.02 8.03
CA VAL A 158 -2.75 5.11 6.83
C VAL A 158 -1.87 5.58 5.68
N LYS A 159 -2.12 5.06 4.49
CA LYS A 159 -1.51 5.54 3.27
C LYS A 159 -2.57 5.96 2.27
N VAL A 160 -2.35 7.10 1.66
CA VAL A 160 -3.18 7.62 0.56
C VAL A 160 -2.33 7.60 -0.70
N GLY A 161 -2.90 7.13 -1.79
CA GLY A 161 -2.18 7.01 -3.05
C GLY A 161 -3.00 7.40 -4.27
N THR A 162 -2.29 7.74 -5.34
CA THR A 162 -2.85 7.98 -6.66
C THR A 162 -2.31 6.98 -7.68
N LEU A 163 -3.19 6.45 -8.53
CA LEU A 163 -2.85 5.45 -9.54
C LEU A 163 -1.96 6.05 -10.63
N ILE A 164 -0.72 5.57 -10.73
CA ILE A 164 0.21 5.97 -11.78
C ILE A 164 0.19 5.01 -12.98
N ASN A 165 -0.02 3.72 -12.74
CA ASN A 165 -0.07 2.74 -13.82
C ASN A 165 -0.97 1.54 -13.47
N ALA A 166 -1.67 1.01 -14.48
CA ALA A 166 -2.34 -0.28 -14.42
C ALA A 166 -2.11 -1.01 -15.76
N HIS A 167 -1.61 -2.25 -15.69
CA HIS A 167 -1.32 -3.02 -16.90
C HIS A 167 -1.49 -4.52 -16.67
N THR A 168 -1.79 -5.23 -17.75
CA THR A 168 -1.70 -6.68 -17.82
C THR A 168 -0.44 -7.11 -18.52
N ARG A 169 0.10 -8.25 -18.12
CA ARG A 169 1.19 -8.94 -18.80
C ARG A 169 0.84 -10.40 -18.97
N ASN A 170 0.58 -10.79 -20.21
CA ASN A 170 0.23 -12.14 -20.63
C ASN A 170 1.48 -12.83 -21.18
N THR A 171 1.71 -14.09 -20.80
CA THR A 171 2.90 -14.82 -21.18
C THR A 171 2.56 -16.22 -21.64
N LYS A 172 3.19 -16.68 -22.72
CA LYS A 172 3.08 -18.03 -23.29
C LYS A 172 1.64 -18.41 -23.64
N PHE A 173 1.29 -18.31 -24.91
CA PHE A 173 -0.01 -18.71 -25.40
C PHE A 173 -0.08 -20.23 -25.59
N GLN A 174 -1.10 -20.88 -25.02
CA GLN A 174 -1.26 -22.32 -24.94
C GLN A 174 -2.64 -22.74 -25.47
N ASN A 175 -2.73 -23.97 -25.93
CA ASN A 175 -4.02 -24.60 -26.23
C ASN A 175 -4.71 -25.08 -24.93
N LYS A 176 -5.93 -25.59 -25.04
CA LYS A 176 -6.71 -26.17 -23.93
C LYS A 176 -5.92 -27.22 -23.14
N ALA A 177 -5.13 -28.05 -23.83
CA ALA A 177 -4.34 -29.11 -23.21
C ALA A 177 -3.05 -28.63 -22.51
N GLY A 178 -2.75 -27.32 -22.59
CA GLY A 178 -1.57 -26.71 -21.96
C GLY A 178 -0.30 -26.78 -22.83
N THR A 179 -0.41 -27.23 -24.08
CA THR A 179 0.71 -27.22 -25.03
C THR A 179 0.95 -25.81 -25.53
N SER A 180 2.21 -25.37 -25.57
CA SER A 180 2.58 -24.06 -26.06
C SER A 180 2.31 -23.93 -27.56
N ILE A 181 1.49 -22.96 -27.95
CA ILE A 181 1.24 -22.62 -29.35
C ILE A 181 2.25 -21.57 -29.78
N ASN A 182 2.47 -20.56 -28.95
CA ASN A 182 3.38 -19.47 -29.22
C ASN A 182 3.97 -18.88 -27.94
N GLU A 183 5.26 -18.53 -27.97
CA GLU A 183 5.97 -17.97 -26.82
C GLU A 183 6.21 -16.47 -27.02
N PHE A 184 5.20 -15.67 -26.75
CA PHE A 184 5.31 -14.23 -26.76
C PHE A 184 4.79 -13.61 -25.44
N VAL A 185 5.13 -12.35 -25.23
CA VAL A 185 4.66 -11.54 -24.11
C VAL A 185 3.80 -10.41 -24.66
N MET A 186 2.53 -10.39 -24.27
CA MET A 186 1.62 -9.30 -24.59
C MET A 186 1.44 -8.43 -23.35
N LYS A 187 1.68 -7.13 -23.49
CA LYS A 187 1.48 -6.14 -22.41
C LYS A 187 0.47 -5.09 -22.87
N GLU A 188 -0.56 -4.89 -22.05
CA GLU A 188 -1.58 -3.89 -22.28
C GLU A 188 -1.72 -2.99 -21.05
N SER A 189 -1.91 -1.70 -21.25
CA SER A 189 -2.01 -0.74 -20.16
C SER A 189 -3.23 0.15 -20.34
N SER A 190 -4.05 0.27 -19.28
CA SER A 190 -5.20 1.17 -19.22
C SER A 190 -5.60 1.44 -17.78
N LYS A 191 -5.94 2.68 -17.46
CA LYS A 191 -6.45 3.08 -16.13
C LYS A 191 -7.97 3.22 -16.10
N ARG A 192 -8.66 2.90 -17.21
CA ARG A 192 -10.07 3.21 -17.44
C ARG A 192 -10.97 2.70 -16.32
N PHE A 193 -10.79 1.45 -15.90
CA PHE A 193 -11.65 0.77 -14.95
C PHE A 193 -11.24 0.95 -13.48
N PHE A 194 -10.04 1.47 -13.22
CA PHE A 194 -9.47 1.51 -11.88
C PHE A 194 -9.76 2.81 -11.15
N ASN A 195 -9.98 2.70 -9.84
CA ASN A 195 -10.03 3.86 -8.96
C ASN A 195 -8.69 4.57 -8.96
N LYS A 196 -8.73 5.90 -9.15
CA LYS A 196 -7.53 6.72 -9.12
C LYS A 196 -6.97 6.89 -7.72
N THR A 197 -7.85 6.88 -6.71
CA THR A 197 -7.48 7.10 -5.30
C THR A 197 -7.48 5.78 -4.54
N ARG A 198 -6.43 5.55 -3.78
CA ARG A 198 -6.25 4.41 -2.88
C ARG A 198 -6.08 4.90 -1.46
N ILE A 199 -6.87 4.35 -0.53
CA ILE A 199 -6.74 4.59 0.91
C ILE A 199 -6.58 3.23 1.58
N SER A 200 -5.51 3.05 2.36
CA SER A 200 -5.23 1.77 3.02
C SER A 200 -4.78 2.00 4.46
N ALA A 201 -5.21 1.13 5.37
CA ALA A 201 -4.57 0.99 6.68
C ALA A 201 -3.29 0.17 6.55
N THR A 202 -2.32 0.45 7.40
CA THR A 202 -1.06 -0.29 7.48
C THR A 202 -0.69 -0.57 8.93
N ALA A 203 -0.10 -1.74 9.16
CA ALA A 203 0.48 -2.11 10.44
C ALA A 203 1.83 -2.76 10.21
N ARG A 204 2.81 -2.46 11.07
CA ARG A 204 4.13 -3.09 11.08
C ARG A 204 4.54 -3.41 12.50
N PHE A 205 5.23 -4.54 12.71
CA PHE A 205 5.85 -4.89 13.99
C PHE A 205 7.08 -5.76 13.74
N GLY A 206 8.14 -5.54 14.50
CA GLY A 206 9.40 -6.24 14.31
C GLY A 206 10.50 -5.81 15.26
N ILE A 207 11.72 -6.18 14.93
CA ILE A 207 12.93 -5.90 15.71
C ILE A 207 14.03 -5.38 14.79
N GLY A 208 14.68 -4.29 15.20
CA GLY A 208 15.77 -3.69 14.44
C GLY A 208 15.30 -3.21 13.05
N HIS A 209 15.90 -3.78 12.01
CA HIS A 209 15.63 -3.39 10.61
C HIS A 209 14.56 -4.24 9.93
N ILE A 210 14.11 -5.35 10.54
CA ILE A 210 13.17 -6.30 9.94
C ILE A 210 11.86 -6.25 10.71
N SER A 211 10.76 -6.10 9.96
CA SER A 211 9.40 -6.12 10.51
C SER A 211 8.48 -6.94 9.62
N LEU A 212 7.48 -7.56 10.20
CA LEU A 212 6.30 -8.01 9.48
C LEU A 212 5.42 -6.79 9.19
N TYR A 213 4.80 -6.75 8.02
CA TYR A 213 3.83 -5.73 7.69
C TYR A 213 2.54 -6.34 7.17
N GLY A 214 1.44 -5.62 7.41
CA GLY A 214 0.14 -5.85 6.82
C GLY A 214 -0.44 -4.55 6.28
N ALA A 215 -1.18 -4.63 5.18
CA ALA A 215 -1.92 -3.51 4.64
C ALA A 215 -3.29 -3.98 4.12
N TYR A 216 -4.31 -3.16 4.33
CA TYR A 216 -5.66 -3.40 3.83
C TYR A 216 -6.21 -2.15 3.16
N GLN A 217 -6.65 -2.28 1.91
CA GLN A 217 -7.23 -1.19 1.14
C GLN A 217 -8.73 -1.06 1.42
N PHE A 218 -9.16 0.10 1.87
CA PHE A 218 -10.58 0.39 2.11
C PHE A 218 -11.33 0.78 0.84
N THR A 219 -10.67 1.49 -0.06
CA THR A 219 -11.26 1.85 -1.36
C THR A 219 -11.29 0.65 -2.29
N ALA A 220 -12.37 0.47 -3.04
CA ALA A 220 -12.42 -0.56 -4.08
C ALA A 220 -11.31 -0.33 -5.13
N LEU A 221 -10.77 -1.42 -5.68
CA LEU A 221 -9.76 -1.37 -6.74
C LEU A 221 -10.35 -0.83 -8.05
N LEU A 222 -11.56 -1.27 -8.39
CA LEU A 222 -12.29 -0.85 -9.57
C LEU A 222 -13.25 0.29 -9.24
N LYS A 223 -13.58 1.10 -10.23
CA LYS A 223 -14.59 2.15 -10.12
C LYS A 223 -15.97 1.53 -9.93
N ASP A 224 -16.87 2.25 -9.30
CA ASP A 224 -18.25 1.84 -9.13
C ASP A 224 -18.89 1.54 -10.50
N GLY A 225 -19.59 0.41 -10.59
CA GLY A 225 -20.20 -0.09 -11.83
C GLY A 225 -19.23 -0.63 -12.88
N SER A 226 -17.92 -0.58 -12.64
CA SER A 226 -16.92 -1.08 -13.59
C SER A 226 -16.53 -2.54 -13.39
N GLY A 227 -17.04 -3.22 -12.36
CA GLY A 227 -16.73 -4.63 -12.09
C GLY A 227 -16.99 -4.99 -10.63
N PRO A 228 -16.52 -6.17 -10.18
CA PRO A 228 -16.71 -6.61 -8.81
C PRO A 228 -15.99 -5.69 -7.81
N GLU A 229 -16.61 -5.48 -6.65
CA GLU A 229 -16.03 -4.68 -5.57
C GLU A 229 -14.93 -5.46 -4.86
N VAL A 230 -13.73 -5.38 -5.38
CA VAL A 230 -12.56 -6.05 -4.79
C VAL A 230 -11.69 -5.06 -4.04
N ARG A 231 -11.20 -5.49 -2.86
CA ARG A 231 -10.29 -4.71 -2.01
C ARG A 231 -8.99 -5.47 -1.79
N PRO A 232 -7.86 -4.94 -2.27
CA PRO A 232 -6.55 -5.53 -2.05
C PRO A 232 -6.14 -5.52 -0.58
N TYR A 233 -5.49 -6.61 -0.17
CA TYR A 233 -4.74 -6.67 1.08
C TYR A 233 -3.38 -7.32 0.84
N SER A 234 -2.40 -6.98 1.65
CA SER A 234 -1.06 -7.54 1.56
C SER A 234 -0.47 -7.83 2.92
N ILE A 235 0.37 -8.86 2.98
CA ILE A 235 1.15 -9.23 4.15
C ILE A 235 2.56 -9.64 3.71
N GLY A 236 3.56 -9.29 4.49
CA GLY A 236 4.95 -9.59 4.11
C GLY A 236 5.97 -9.05 5.08
N ILE A 237 7.19 -8.87 4.57
CA ILE A 237 8.34 -8.39 5.31
C ILE A 237 8.66 -6.96 4.89
N SER A 238 8.96 -6.13 5.87
CA SER A 238 9.42 -4.75 5.72
C SER A 238 10.84 -4.63 6.23
N LEU A 239 11.71 -4.05 5.41
CA LEU A 239 13.05 -3.64 5.78
C LEU A 239 13.05 -2.12 5.97
N SER A 240 13.56 -1.63 7.09
CA SER A 240 13.64 -0.20 7.40
C SER A 240 15.00 0.17 7.99
N GLY A 241 15.42 1.43 7.81
CA GLY A 241 16.69 1.90 8.34
C GLY A 241 17.91 1.46 7.51
N LEU A 242 17.74 1.38 6.19
CA LEU A 242 18.80 1.15 5.22
C LEU A 242 19.55 2.44 4.92
#